data_b538d1922eda43624087fb4570733eb9
#
_entry.id   b538d1922eda43624087fb4570733eb9
#
_cell.length_a   1.000
_cell.length_b   1.000
_cell.length_c   1.000
_cell.angle_alpha   90.00
_cell.angle_beta   90.00
_cell.angle_gamma   90.00
#
_symmetry.space_group_name_H-M   'P 1'
#
loop_
_entity.id
_entity.type
_entity.pdbx_description
1 polymer ?
#
loop_
_entity_poly.entity_id
_entity_poly.type
_entity_poly.pdbx_seq_one_letter_code
_entity_poly.pdbx_strand_id
1 'polypeptide(L)'
;MLDFGIAGKKALVCASSKGLGFGCADALAATGVNLVMCARTAETLASAAQSIRDRHGVSVDEVACDITTEEGRAAVLDAAGHVDILVNNAGGPPPGDFRDWTRETWIAALDANMLAAFDLIKAVVDPMIEHKFGRIVNITSGSVKSPIPQLGLSNGARAALTGFCAGLSRQVARHNVTVNGLLPGQFNTDRIEMLIDNMAKTEKRSPAEIRTMLENRNPTGRLGEIGEFGFACAWMCSAHSGYLTGQNILIDGGSFNSTT
;
A
#
# COMPACT_ATOMS: atom_id res chain seq x y z
N MET A 1 -14.93 20.25 8.84
CA MET A 1 -14.02 19.15 8.39
C MET A 1 -13.70 19.38 6.93
N LEU A 2 -12.48 19.17 6.48
CA LEU A 2 -12.14 19.32 5.05
C LEU A 2 -12.83 18.21 4.26
N ASP A 3 -13.63 18.58 3.24
CA ASP A 3 -14.25 17.61 2.35
C ASP A 3 -13.25 17.19 1.26
N PHE A 4 -13.01 15.89 1.11
CA PHE A 4 -12.15 15.35 0.05
C PHE A 4 -12.86 15.17 -1.29
N GLY A 5 -14.17 15.40 -1.35
CA GLY A 5 -14.98 15.30 -2.56
C GLY A 5 -15.09 13.89 -3.12
N ILE A 6 -14.95 12.85 -2.28
CA ILE A 6 -14.96 11.43 -2.68
C ILE A 6 -16.00 10.59 -1.92
N ALA A 7 -16.87 11.20 -1.13
CA ALA A 7 -17.97 10.49 -0.47
C ALA A 7 -18.84 9.75 -1.50
N GLY A 8 -19.23 8.51 -1.19
CA GLY A 8 -19.98 7.63 -2.06
C GLY A 8 -19.18 6.93 -3.17
N LYS A 9 -17.90 7.29 -3.39
CA LYS A 9 -16.99 6.58 -4.28
C LYS A 9 -16.70 5.17 -3.75
N LYS A 10 -16.22 4.29 -4.61
CA LYS A 10 -15.84 2.91 -4.24
C LYS A 10 -14.34 2.70 -4.35
N ALA A 11 -13.72 2.20 -3.27
CA ALA A 11 -12.31 1.87 -3.23
C ALA A 11 -12.08 0.36 -3.09
N LEU A 12 -11.20 -0.19 -3.91
CA LEU A 12 -10.59 -1.50 -3.70
C LEU A 12 -9.26 -1.31 -2.97
N VAL A 13 -9.15 -1.89 -1.76
CA VAL A 13 -7.94 -1.79 -0.92
C VAL A 13 -7.35 -3.18 -0.68
N CYS A 14 -6.17 -3.44 -1.23
CA CYS A 14 -5.49 -4.73 -1.12
C CYS A 14 -4.75 -4.88 0.21
N ALA A 15 -4.67 -6.13 0.72
CA ALA A 15 -4.02 -6.50 1.98
C ALA A 15 -4.42 -5.57 3.14
N SER A 16 -5.74 -5.37 3.31
CA SER A 16 -6.34 -4.34 4.15
C SER A 16 -6.86 -4.85 5.51
N SER A 17 -6.58 -6.11 5.88
CA SER A 17 -7.00 -6.63 7.19
C SER A 17 -6.20 -6.06 8.37
N LYS A 18 -5.01 -5.48 8.14
CA LYS A 18 -4.14 -4.90 9.16
C LYS A 18 -3.06 -3.97 8.58
N GLY A 19 -2.33 -3.30 9.46
CA GLY A 19 -1.18 -2.47 9.09
C GLY A 19 -1.54 -1.32 8.15
N LEU A 20 -0.66 -1.01 7.19
CA LEU A 20 -0.81 0.16 6.32
C LEU A 20 -2.04 0.07 5.41
N GLY A 21 -2.36 -1.13 4.90
CA GLY A 21 -3.57 -1.34 4.10
C GLY A 21 -4.85 -1.06 4.88
N PHE A 22 -4.90 -1.50 6.14
CA PHE A 22 -6.01 -1.17 7.04
C PHE A 22 -6.09 0.34 7.31
N GLY A 23 -4.94 1.00 7.60
CA GLY A 23 -4.91 2.44 7.79
C GLY A 23 -5.42 3.22 6.57
N CYS A 24 -5.10 2.75 5.34
CA CYS A 24 -5.64 3.35 4.12
C CYS A 24 -7.16 3.13 3.98
N ALA A 25 -7.64 1.91 4.25
CA ALA A 25 -9.07 1.59 4.22
C ALA A 25 -9.86 2.42 5.23
N ASP A 26 -9.36 2.52 6.45
CA ASP A 26 -9.97 3.29 7.53
C ASP A 26 -10.06 4.78 7.21
N ALA A 27 -8.97 5.37 6.71
CA ALA A 27 -8.93 6.78 6.33
C ALA A 27 -9.84 7.10 5.14
N LEU A 28 -9.93 6.21 4.14
CA LEU A 28 -10.87 6.34 3.03
C LEU A 28 -12.33 6.25 3.50
N ALA A 29 -12.64 5.29 4.37
CA ALA A 29 -13.96 5.15 4.97
C ALA A 29 -14.38 6.40 5.75
N ALA A 30 -13.45 7.01 6.50
CA ALA A 30 -13.68 8.26 7.23
C ALA A 30 -14.06 9.45 6.32
N THR A 31 -13.79 9.36 5.01
CA THR A 31 -14.22 10.36 4.01
C THR A 31 -15.52 9.96 3.27
N GLY A 32 -16.21 8.91 3.74
CA GLY A 32 -17.46 8.43 3.15
C GLY A 32 -17.29 7.53 1.93
N VAL A 33 -16.10 6.96 1.71
CA VAL A 33 -15.82 6.03 0.61
C VAL A 33 -16.28 4.63 0.98
N ASN A 34 -17.02 3.97 0.09
CA ASN A 34 -17.40 2.57 0.21
C ASN A 34 -16.20 1.67 -0.15
N LEU A 35 -16.04 0.56 0.55
CA LEU A 35 -14.84 -0.25 0.43
C LEU A 35 -15.12 -1.65 -0.11
N VAL A 36 -14.18 -2.15 -0.88
CA VAL A 36 -13.93 -3.58 -1.06
C VAL A 36 -12.56 -3.86 -0.45
N MET A 37 -12.55 -4.64 0.59
CA MET A 37 -11.33 -5.01 1.32
C MET A 37 -10.93 -6.44 0.96
N CYS A 38 -9.64 -6.69 0.73
CA CYS A 38 -9.18 -8.05 0.53
C CYS A 38 -7.92 -8.37 1.34
N ALA A 39 -7.85 -9.62 1.79
CA ALA A 39 -6.70 -10.22 2.47
C ALA A 39 -6.82 -11.74 2.44
N ARG A 40 -5.72 -12.44 2.75
CA ARG A 40 -5.69 -13.92 2.72
C ARG A 40 -6.45 -14.61 3.86
N THR A 41 -6.54 -13.97 5.02
CA THR A 41 -7.15 -14.55 6.22
C THR A 41 -8.54 -13.97 6.43
N ALA A 42 -9.58 -14.77 6.22
CA ALA A 42 -10.98 -14.35 6.29
C ALA A 42 -11.34 -13.77 7.66
N GLU A 43 -10.95 -14.43 8.75
CA GLU A 43 -11.30 -14.02 10.11
C GLU A 43 -10.78 -12.61 10.46
N THR A 44 -9.49 -12.34 10.19
CA THR A 44 -8.91 -11.03 10.46
C THR A 44 -9.49 -9.96 9.54
N LEU A 45 -9.84 -10.32 8.30
CA LEU A 45 -10.46 -9.40 7.35
C LEU A 45 -11.87 -9.03 7.80
N ALA A 46 -12.68 -10.01 8.22
CA ALA A 46 -14.04 -9.78 8.70
C ALA A 46 -14.05 -8.85 9.93
N SER A 47 -13.15 -9.10 10.89
CA SER A 47 -12.99 -8.23 12.07
C SER A 47 -12.61 -6.80 11.70
N ALA A 48 -11.68 -6.62 10.76
CA ALA A 48 -11.26 -5.32 10.28
C ALA A 48 -12.40 -4.58 9.55
N ALA A 49 -13.10 -5.27 8.66
CA ALA A 49 -14.23 -4.72 7.92
C ALA A 49 -15.37 -4.30 8.86
N GLN A 50 -15.71 -5.13 9.85
CA GLN A 50 -16.73 -4.80 10.84
C GLN A 50 -16.34 -3.56 11.64
N SER A 51 -15.11 -3.46 12.10
CA SER A 51 -14.61 -2.29 12.82
C SER A 51 -14.75 -0.99 11.99
N ILE A 52 -14.53 -1.05 10.67
CA ILE A 52 -14.69 0.11 9.77
C ILE A 52 -16.18 0.46 9.61
N ARG A 53 -17.06 -0.54 9.38
CA ARG A 53 -18.53 -0.32 9.30
C ARG A 53 -19.05 0.39 10.55
N ASP A 54 -18.65 -0.10 11.74
CA ASP A 54 -19.11 0.44 13.02
C ASP A 54 -18.66 1.88 13.26
N ARG A 55 -17.45 2.24 12.80
CA ARG A 55 -16.90 3.58 13.00
C ARG A 55 -17.39 4.61 11.99
N HIS A 56 -17.58 4.22 10.74
CA HIS A 56 -17.77 5.17 9.64
C HIS A 56 -19.13 5.07 8.94
N GLY A 57 -19.89 3.99 9.15
CA GLY A 57 -21.22 3.82 8.57
C GLY A 57 -21.23 3.64 7.05
N VAL A 58 -20.10 3.32 6.42
CA VAL A 58 -19.98 3.05 4.99
C VAL A 58 -20.20 1.58 4.67
N SER A 59 -20.49 1.25 3.39
CA SER A 59 -20.51 -0.16 2.99
C SER A 59 -19.09 -0.70 2.87
N VAL A 60 -18.90 -1.93 3.32
CA VAL A 60 -17.62 -2.63 3.24
C VAL A 60 -17.89 -4.06 2.79
N ASP A 61 -17.47 -4.40 1.59
CA ASP A 61 -17.43 -5.77 1.10
C ASP A 61 -16.06 -6.37 1.41
N GLU A 62 -16.03 -7.65 1.78
CA GLU A 62 -14.81 -8.35 2.16
C GLU A 62 -14.60 -9.61 1.32
N VAL A 63 -13.41 -9.74 0.73
CA VAL A 63 -13.05 -10.86 -0.12
C VAL A 63 -11.78 -11.51 0.41
N ALA A 64 -11.93 -12.71 1.00
CA ALA A 64 -10.77 -13.49 1.45
C ALA A 64 -10.11 -14.14 0.25
N CYS A 65 -9.00 -13.58 -0.24
CA CYS A 65 -8.30 -14.06 -1.41
C CYS A 65 -6.79 -13.75 -1.36
N ASP A 66 -6.04 -14.43 -2.21
CA ASP A 66 -4.64 -14.08 -2.51
C ASP A 66 -4.57 -13.38 -3.87
N ILE A 67 -4.31 -12.09 -3.88
CA ILE A 67 -4.22 -11.27 -5.11
C ILE A 67 -3.01 -11.64 -6.00
N THR A 68 -2.09 -12.47 -5.52
CA THR A 68 -0.98 -12.98 -6.34
C THR A 68 -1.44 -14.07 -7.31
N THR A 69 -2.63 -14.67 -7.06
CA THR A 69 -3.24 -15.65 -7.95
C THR A 69 -4.24 -15.00 -8.91
N GLU A 70 -4.47 -15.61 -10.06
CA GLU A 70 -5.46 -15.14 -11.03
C GLU A 70 -6.87 -15.23 -10.46
N GLU A 71 -7.18 -16.35 -9.80
CA GLU A 71 -8.49 -16.59 -9.16
C GLU A 71 -8.78 -15.55 -8.07
N GLY A 72 -7.77 -15.21 -7.26
CA GLY A 72 -7.92 -14.19 -6.22
C GLY A 72 -8.17 -12.80 -6.79
N ARG A 73 -7.47 -12.42 -7.86
CA ARG A 73 -7.73 -11.15 -8.55
C ARG A 73 -9.10 -11.12 -9.22
N ALA A 74 -9.51 -12.21 -9.87
CA ALA A 74 -10.83 -12.32 -10.47
C ALA A 74 -11.93 -12.18 -9.42
N ALA A 75 -11.83 -12.89 -8.29
CA ALA A 75 -12.82 -12.82 -7.22
C ALA A 75 -12.98 -11.42 -6.63
N VAL A 76 -11.87 -10.69 -6.39
CA VAL A 76 -11.95 -9.35 -5.81
C VAL A 76 -12.45 -8.31 -6.82
N LEU A 77 -12.14 -8.46 -8.11
CA LEU A 77 -12.63 -7.58 -9.16
C LEU A 77 -14.12 -7.80 -9.43
N ASP A 78 -14.59 -9.05 -9.41
CA ASP A 78 -16.02 -9.38 -9.54
C ASP A 78 -16.83 -8.77 -8.39
N ALA A 79 -16.39 -8.94 -7.16
CA ALA A 79 -17.02 -8.35 -5.99
C ALA A 79 -16.99 -6.80 -6.02
N ALA A 80 -15.91 -6.22 -6.53
CA ALA A 80 -15.76 -4.78 -6.60
C ALA A 80 -16.64 -4.15 -7.68
N GLY A 81 -16.81 -4.80 -8.83
CA GLY A 81 -17.47 -4.21 -9.99
C GLY A 81 -16.77 -2.93 -10.43
N HIS A 82 -17.44 -1.78 -10.38
CA HIS A 82 -16.81 -0.50 -10.66
C HIS A 82 -15.92 -0.04 -9.49
N VAL A 83 -14.69 0.40 -9.81
CA VAL A 83 -13.70 0.89 -8.85
C VAL A 83 -13.29 2.31 -9.22
N ASP A 84 -13.53 3.27 -8.32
CA ASP A 84 -13.07 4.67 -8.45
C ASP A 84 -11.64 4.86 -7.91
N ILE A 85 -11.28 4.09 -6.87
CA ILE A 85 -10.03 4.20 -6.13
C ILE A 85 -9.43 2.80 -6.00
N LEU A 86 -8.18 2.62 -6.42
CA LEU A 86 -7.42 1.39 -6.23
C LEU A 86 -6.21 1.65 -5.33
N VAL A 87 -6.13 0.95 -4.21
CA VAL A 87 -4.95 0.95 -3.34
C VAL A 87 -4.27 -0.42 -3.42
N ASN A 88 -3.23 -0.50 -4.22
CA ASN A 88 -2.39 -1.68 -4.32
C ASN A 88 -1.46 -1.78 -3.11
N ASN A 89 -1.49 -2.92 -2.45
CA ASN A 89 -0.63 -3.25 -1.32
C ASN A 89 -0.39 -4.76 -1.29
N ALA A 90 0.84 -5.17 -1.05
CA ALA A 90 1.21 -6.57 -0.88
C ALA A 90 2.35 -6.72 0.12
N GLY A 91 2.43 -7.87 0.76
CA GLY A 91 3.57 -8.24 1.59
C GLY A 91 4.85 -8.26 0.76
N GLY A 92 5.94 -7.73 1.30
CA GLY A 92 7.25 -7.83 0.64
C GLY A 92 7.86 -9.21 0.80
N PRO A 93 8.77 -9.62 -0.11
CA PRO A 93 9.55 -10.84 0.04
C PRO A 93 10.44 -10.77 1.30
N PRO A 94 10.88 -11.93 1.82
CA PRO A 94 11.80 -11.97 2.95
C PRO A 94 13.14 -11.31 2.60
N PRO A 95 13.83 -10.72 3.60
CA PRO A 95 15.21 -10.27 3.41
C PRO A 95 16.15 -11.45 3.22
N GLY A 96 17.29 -11.22 2.56
CA GLY A 96 18.29 -12.26 2.35
C GLY A 96 19.57 -11.74 1.73
N ASP A 97 20.55 -12.65 1.53
CA ASP A 97 21.74 -12.38 0.75
C ASP A 97 21.45 -12.60 -0.75
N PHE A 98 21.99 -11.74 -1.61
CA PHE A 98 21.75 -11.83 -3.05
C PHE A 98 22.26 -13.15 -3.67
N ARG A 99 23.23 -13.81 -3.04
CA ARG A 99 23.77 -15.09 -3.47
C ARG A 99 22.80 -16.25 -3.31
N ASP A 100 21.82 -16.10 -2.38
CA ASP A 100 20.80 -17.12 -2.10
C ASP A 100 19.55 -16.97 -2.99
N TRP A 101 19.44 -15.84 -3.71
CA TRP A 101 18.28 -15.59 -4.55
C TRP A 101 18.37 -16.29 -5.89
N THR A 102 17.40 -17.16 -6.14
CA THR A 102 17.27 -17.89 -7.41
C THR A 102 16.36 -17.14 -8.39
N ARG A 103 16.30 -17.63 -9.63
CA ARG A 103 15.34 -17.12 -10.63
C ARG A 103 13.90 -17.24 -10.13
N GLU A 104 13.56 -18.33 -9.46
CA GLU A 104 12.22 -18.62 -8.93
C GLU A 104 11.84 -17.63 -7.84
N THR A 105 12.76 -17.30 -6.91
CA THR A 105 12.50 -16.28 -5.88
C THR A 105 12.33 -14.88 -6.47
N TRP A 106 13.05 -14.57 -7.57
CA TRP A 106 12.84 -13.32 -8.31
C TRP A 106 11.47 -13.27 -8.99
N ILE A 107 11.05 -14.35 -9.68
CA ILE A 107 9.74 -14.43 -10.31
C ILE A 107 8.64 -14.26 -9.26
N ALA A 108 8.70 -14.99 -8.15
CA ALA A 108 7.72 -14.85 -7.07
C ALA A 108 7.67 -13.43 -6.48
N ALA A 109 8.81 -12.76 -6.34
CA ALA A 109 8.85 -11.37 -5.86
C ALA A 109 8.22 -10.39 -6.86
N LEU A 110 8.46 -10.59 -8.16
CA LEU A 110 7.85 -9.80 -9.24
C LEU A 110 6.34 -10.05 -9.31
N ASP A 111 5.88 -11.29 -9.24
CA ASP A 111 4.46 -11.64 -9.24
C ASP A 111 3.74 -10.92 -8.08
N ALA A 112 4.25 -11.03 -6.86
CA ALA A 112 3.60 -10.47 -5.69
C ALA A 112 3.65 -8.94 -5.61
N ASN A 113 4.74 -8.31 -6.04
CA ASN A 113 4.99 -6.88 -5.78
C ASN A 113 5.00 -6.00 -7.03
N MET A 114 4.79 -6.57 -8.21
CA MET A 114 4.71 -5.84 -9.48
C MET A 114 3.53 -6.31 -10.33
N LEU A 115 3.48 -7.61 -10.72
CA LEU A 115 2.50 -8.11 -11.68
C LEU A 115 1.08 -8.15 -11.13
N ALA A 116 0.88 -8.55 -9.87
CA ALA A 116 -0.44 -8.50 -9.23
C ALA A 116 -1.02 -7.06 -9.24
N ALA A 117 -0.20 -6.05 -8.94
CA ALA A 117 -0.63 -4.66 -9.02
C ALA A 117 -0.90 -4.20 -10.46
N PHE A 118 -0.04 -4.64 -11.42
CA PHE A 118 -0.22 -4.37 -12.84
C PHE A 118 -1.56 -4.91 -13.36
N ASP A 119 -1.90 -6.17 -13.04
CA ASP A 119 -3.14 -6.80 -13.47
C ASP A 119 -4.38 -6.09 -12.91
N LEU A 120 -4.36 -5.70 -11.62
CA LEU A 120 -5.44 -4.93 -11.01
C LEU A 120 -5.57 -3.54 -11.66
N ILE A 121 -4.46 -2.84 -11.90
CA ILE A 121 -4.48 -1.55 -12.60
C ILE A 121 -5.07 -1.71 -14.02
N LYS A 122 -4.63 -2.72 -14.76
CA LYS A 122 -5.14 -3.01 -16.10
C LYS A 122 -6.65 -3.25 -16.13
N ALA A 123 -7.17 -3.91 -15.09
CA ALA A 123 -8.60 -4.21 -15.01
C ALA A 123 -9.47 -2.97 -14.72
N VAL A 124 -8.96 -1.98 -13.97
CA VAL A 124 -9.76 -0.84 -13.51
C VAL A 124 -9.53 0.46 -14.28
N VAL A 125 -8.42 0.58 -15.03
CA VAL A 125 -8.00 1.86 -15.63
C VAL A 125 -8.95 2.34 -16.73
N ASP A 126 -9.42 1.46 -17.60
CA ASP A 126 -10.32 1.83 -18.69
C ASP A 126 -11.70 2.28 -18.18
N PRO A 127 -12.37 1.57 -17.24
CA PRO A 127 -13.54 2.10 -16.56
C PRO A 127 -13.33 3.46 -15.87
N MET A 128 -12.17 3.67 -15.21
CA MET A 128 -11.84 4.96 -14.61
C MET A 128 -11.74 6.09 -15.68
N ILE A 129 -11.17 5.79 -16.85
CA ILE A 129 -11.09 6.73 -17.99
C ILE A 129 -12.47 7.10 -18.49
N GLU A 130 -13.34 6.12 -18.69
CA GLU A 130 -14.74 6.32 -19.14
C GLU A 130 -15.53 7.21 -18.18
N HIS A 131 -15.37 6.99 -16.87
CA HIS A 131 -16.03 7.78 -15.82
C HIS A 131 -15.34 9.12 -15.52
N LYS A 132 -14.21 9.41 -16.18
CA LYS A 132 -13.40 10.63 -15.98
C LYS A 132 -13.02 10.87 -14.51
N PHE A 133 -12.81 9.80 -13.77
CA PHE A 133 -12.32 9.80 -12.39
C PHE A 133 -11.63 8.49 -12.09
N GLY A 134 -10.40 8.57 -11.59
CA GLY A 134 -9.67 7.42 -11.06
C GLY A 134 -8.52 7.86 -10.15
N ARG A 135 -8.31 7.11 -9.08
CA ARG A 135 -7.19 7.31 -8.15
C ARG A 135 -6.50 5.97 -7.89
N ILE A 136 -5.27 5.85 -8.34
CA ILE A 136 -4.47 4.63 -8.17
C ILE A 136 -3.29 4.98 -7.27
N VAL A 137 -3.23 4.34 -6.11
CA VAL A 137 -2.15 4.49 -5.14
C VAL A 137 -1.47 3.15 -4.95
N ASN A 138 -0.17 3.09 -5.21
CA ASN A 138 0.64 1.89 -5.01
C ASN A 138 1.48 2.05 -3.75
N ILE A 139 1.20 1.24 -2.72
CA ILE A 139 2.04 1.18 -1.53
C ILE A 139 3.29 0.39 -1.88
N THR A 140 4.40 1.08 -2.00
CA THR A 140 5.68 0.48 -2.35
C THR A 140 6.62 0.44 -1.14
N SER A 141 7.70 1.19 -1.14
CA SER A 141 8.69 1.21 -0.05
C SER A 141 9.62 2.42 -0.18
N GLY A 142 10.08 2.96 0.92
CA GLY A 142 11.20 3.91 0.94
C GLY A 142 12.45 3.37 0.26
N SER A 143 12.58 2.04 0.19
CA SER A 143 13.72 1.39 -0.50
C SER A 143 13.75 1.59 -2.02
N VAL A 144 12.68 2.09 -2.62
CA VAL A 144 12.68 2.55 -4.03
C VAL A 144 13.59 3.77 -4.20
N LYS A 145 13.64 4.66 -3.20
CA LYS A 145 14.52 5.84 -3.20
C LYS A 145 15.90 5.53 -2.61
N SER A 146 15.95 4.72 -1.55
CA SER A 146 17.19 4.32 -0.88
C SER A 146 17.25 2.80 -0.74
N PRO A 147 17.80 2.07 -1.72
CA PRO A 147 17.83 0.61 -1.72
C PRO A 147 18.54 0.04 -0.49
N ILE A 148 17.89 -0.96 0.13
CA ILE A 148 18.43 -1.68 1.28
C ILE A 148 19.04 -2.98 0.76
N PRO A 149 20.34 -3.27 1.01
CA PRO A 149 21.01 -4.43 0.40
C PRO A 149 20.29 -5.77 0.63
N GLN A 150 19.80 -6.01 1.85
CA GLN A 150 19.11 -7.26 2.20
C GLN A 150 17.69 -7.38 1.60
N LEU A 151 17.17 -6.31 1.01
CA LEU A 151 15.82 -6.27 0.41
C LEU A 151 15.85 -6.26 -1.13
N GLY A 152 16.90 -6.78 -1.76
CA GLY A 152 17.11 -6.69 -3.21
C GLY A 152 15.92 -7.17 -4.05
N LEU A 153 15.28 -8.28 -3.69
CA LEU A 153 14.06 -8.76 -4.35
C LEU A 153 12.93 -7.71 -4.29
N SER A 154 12.71 -7.13 -3.11
CA SER A 154 11.70 -6.07 -2.93
C SER A 154 12.10 -4.79 -3.65
N ASN A 155 13.36 -4.37 -3.57
CA ASN A 155 13.88 -3.19 -4.26
C ASN A 155 13.62 -3.29 -5.76
N GLY A 156 13.97 -4.41 -6.39
CA GLY A 156 13.82 -4.64 -7.83
C GLY A 156 12.35 -4.66 -8.26
N ALA A 157 11.50 -5.46 -7.58
CA ALA A 157 10.10 -5.60 -7.94
C ALA A 157 9.32 -4.28 -7.78
N ARG A 158 9.56 -3.54 -6.69
CA ARG A 158 8.88 -2.26 -6.44
C ARG A 158 9.41 -1.12 -7.31
N ALA A 159 10.68 -1.14 -7.68
CA ALA A 159 11.22 -0.20 -8.67
C ALA A 159 10.62 -0.45 -10.06
N ALA A 160 10.42 -1.71 -10.46
CA ALA A 160 9.75 -2.05 -11.71
C ALA A 160 8.31 -1.50 -11.76
N LEU A 161 7.53 -1.71 -10.69
CA LEU A 161 6.18 -1.12 -10.57
C LEU A 161 6.23 0.40 -10.64
N THR A 162 7.17 1.03 -9.95
CA THR A 162 7.35 2.51 -9.96
C THR A 162 7.62 3.03 -11.37
N GLY A 163 8.52 2.39 -12.11
CA GLY A 163 8.83 2.77 -13.50
C GLY A 163 7.62 2.61 -14.44
N PHE A 164 6.89 1.50 -14.33
CA PHE A 164 5.66 1.26 -15.08
C PHE A 164 4.62 2.36 -14.78
N CYS A 165 4.35 2.63 -13.52
CA CYS A 165 3.36 3.63 -13.09
C CYS A 165 3.71 5.05 -13.53
N ALA A 166 5.00 5.40 -13.55
CA ALA A 166 5.46 6.69 -14.07
C ALA A 166 5.14 6.89 -15.56
N GLY A 167 5.23 5.83 -16.36
CA GLY A 167 4.81 5.84 -17.77
C GLY A 167 3.30 5.94 -17.94
N LEU A 168 2.55 5.08 -17.22
CA LEU A 168 1.09 5.02 -17.27
C LEU A 168 0.45 6.34 -16.84
N SER A 169 0.95 6.97 -15.79
CA SER A 169 0.40 8.22 -15.25
C SER A 169 0.26 9.32 -16.32
N ARG A 170 1.21 9.41 -17.26
CA ARG A 170 1.19 10.39 -18.37
C ARG A 170 0.14 10.05 -19.42
N GLN A 171 -0.14 8.77 -19.63
CA GLN A 171 -1.13 8.33 -20.62
C GLN A 171 -2.57 8.62 -20.16
N VAL A 172 -2.84 8.51 -18.86
CA VAL A 172 -4.21 8.57 -18.31
C VAL A 172 -4.56 9.92 -17.68
N ALA A 173 -3.59 10.80 -17.43
CA ALA A 173 -3.77 12.07 -16.72
C ALA A 173 -4.87 12.96 -17.32
N ARG A 174 -4.97 13.02 -18.66
CA ARG A 174 -6.01 13.82 -19.37
C ARG A 174 -7.45 13.39 -19.04
N HIS A 175 -7.62 12.18 -18.50
CA HIS A 175 -8.91 11.60 -18.16
C HIS A 175 -9.25 11.75 -16.67
N ASN A 176 -8.52 12.60 -15.93
CA ASN A 176 -8.65 12.75 -14.47
C ASN A 176 -8.39 11.42 -13.72
N VAL A 177 -7.51 10.60 -14.27
CA VAL A 177 -6.99 9.39 -13.60
C VAL A 177 -5.56 9.68 -13.14
N THR A 178 -5.31 9.54 -11.84
CA THR A 178 -3.96 9.73 -11.27
C THR A 178 -3.36 8.40 -10.83
N VAL A 179 -2.06 8.23 -11.02
CA VAL A 179 -1.31 7.03 -10.62
C VAL A 179 -0.09 7.48 -9.83
N ASN A 180 -0.05 7.14 -8.54
CA ASN A 180 1.01 7.58 -7.65
C ASN A 180 1.53 6.43 -6.77
N GLY A 181 2.75 6.56 -6.28
CA GLY A 181 3.35 5.73 -5.26
C GLY A 181 3.27 6.39 -3.88
N LEU A 182 2.93 5.61 -2.85
CA LEU A 182 3.03 6.01 -1.46
C LEU A 182 4.04 5.10 -0.77
N LEU A 183 5.15 5.68 -0.32
CA LEU A 183 6.34 4.97 0.11
C LEU A 183 6.45 5.04 1.64
N PRO A 184 6.23 3.94 2.36
CA PRO A 184 6.42 3.93 3.80
C PRO A 184 7.89 3.86 4.20
N GLY A 185 8.25 4.60 5.26
CA GLY A 185 9.38 4.32 6.12
C GLY A 185 9.03 3.25 7.15
N GLN A 186 9.39 3.48 8.42
CA GLN A 186 9.11 2.58 9.53
C GLN A 186 7.84 3.01 10.27
N PHE A 187 6.82 2.15 10.27
CA PHE A 187 5.53 2.37 10.89
C PHE A 187 5.22 1.31 11.95
N ASN A 188 4.45 1.67 12.95
CA ASN A 188 3.96 0.81 14.02
C ASN A 188 2.99 -0.26 13.46
N THR A 189 3.51 -1.40 13.09
CA THR A 189 2.80 -2.51 12.45
C THR A 189 3.36 -3.83 12.92
N ASP A 190 2.59 -4.93 12.80
CA ASP A 190 3.09 -6.28 13.12
C ASP A 190 4.42 -6.60 12.41
N ARG A 191 4.65 -6.03 11.23
CA ARG A 191 5.89 -6.25 10.49
C ARG A 191 7.10 -5.64 11.19
N ILE A 192 6.96 -4.46 11.78
CA ILE A 192 8.05 -3.84 12.53
C ILE A 192 8.28 -4.57 13.86
N GLU A 193 7.22 -5.09 14.51
CA GLU A 193 7.36 -5.92 15.71
C GLU A 193 8.15 -7.19 15.39
N MET A 194 7.82 -7.89 14.31
CA MET A 194 8.59 -9.06 13.87
C MET A 194 10.06 -8.72 13.56
N LEU A 195 10.32 -7.54 12.99
CA LEU A 195 11.69 -7.07 12.75
C LEU A 195 12.42 -6.83 14.07
N ILE A 196 11.77 -6.16 15.02
CA ILE A 196 12.32 -5.90 16.36
C ILE A 196 12.66 -7.20 17.06
N ASP A 197 11.74 -8.18 17.06
CA ASP A 197 11.98 -9.49 17.69
C ASP A 197 13.15 -10.25 17.06
N ASN A 198 13.27 -10.21 15.73
CA ASN A 198 14.37 -10.86 15.02
C ASN A 198 15.72 -10.18 15.33
N MET A 199 15.75 -8.85 15.34
CA MET A 199 16.95 -8.09 15.70
C MET A 199 17.35 -8.34 17.17
N ALA A 200 16.37 -8.38 18.08
CA ALA A 200 16.60 -8.65 19.49
C ALA A 200 17.30 -10.00 19.71
N LYS A 201 16.84 -11.03 18.99
CA LYS A 201 17.48 -12.37 19.03
C LYS A 201 18.90 -12.35 18.46
N THR A 202 19.10 -11.68 17.33
CA THR A 202 20.39 -11.64 16.64
C THR A 202 21.44 -10.83 17.42
N GLU A 203 21.03 -9.67 17.96
CA GLU A 203 21.92 -8.74 18.68
C GLU A 203 22.02 -9.07 20.19
N LYS A 204 21.27 -10.06 20.67
CA LYS A 204 21.17 -10.44 22.10
C LYS A 204 20.80 -9.26 23.00
N ARG A 205 19.82 -8.49 22.55
CA ARG A 205 19.26 -7.32 23.23
C ARG A 205 17.77 -7.52 23.49
N SER A 206 17.19 -6.74 24.39
CA SER A 206 15.73 -6.78 24.59
C SER A 206 14.98 -6.13 23.42
N PRO A 207 13.74 -6.56 23.11
CA PRO A 207 12.89 -5.90 22.12
C PRO A 207 12.71 -4.40 22.40
N ALA A 208 12.62 -3.99 23.67
CA ALA A 208 12.49 -2.59 24.05
C ALA A 208 13.71 -1.75 23.67
N GLU A 209 14.94 -2.30 23.87
CA GLU A 209 16.16 -1.62 23.44
C GLU A 209 16.27 -1.50 21.93
N ILE A 210 15.86 -2.52 21.18
CA ILE A 210 15.82 -2.45 19.70
C ILE A 210 14.80 -1.41 19.24
N ARG A 211 13.60 -1.39 19.82
CA ARG A 211 12.58 -0.38 19.52
C ARG A 211 13.14 1.02 19.74
N THR A 212 13.66 1.30 20.91
CA THR A 212 14.26 2.60 21.25
C THR A 212 15.39 2.98 20.28
N MET A 213 16.20 2.00 19.86
CA MET A 213 17.26 2.24 18.88
C MET A 213 16.66 2.63 17.50
N LEU A 214 15.60 1.98 17.03
CA LEU A 214 14.97 2.30 15.77
C LEU A 214 14.29 3.68 15.83
N GLU A 215 13.60 3.97 16.91
CA GLU A 215 12.98 5.28 17.15
C GLU A 215 14.01 6.42 17.17
N ASN A 216 15.13 6.25 17.88
CA ASN A 216 16.19 7.25 17.94
C ASN A 216 16.94 7.45 16.61
N ARG A 217 16.88 6.48 15.68
CA ARG A 217 17.44 6.64 14.34
C ARG A 217 16.56 7.47 13.42
N ASN A 218 15.27 7.59 13.76
CA ASN A 218 14.36 8.44 13.01
C ASN A 218 14.46 9.88 13.50
N PRO A 219 14.56 10.89 12.62
CA PRO A 219 14.60 12.29 13.03
C PRO A 219 13.42 12.73 13.89
N THR A 220 12.25 12.09 13.77
CA THR A 220 11.08 12.37 14.63
C THR A 220 11.18 11.74 16.02
N GLY A 221 12.14 10.89 16.29
CA GLY A 221 12.29 10.16 17.56
C GLY A 221 11.22 9.08 17.80
N ARG A 222 10.48 8.67 16.77
CA ARG A 222 9.41 7.66 16.89
C ARG A 222 9.21 6.90 15.58
N LEU A 223 8.46 5.82 15.66
CA LEU A 223 7.85 5.17 14.50
C LEU A 223 6.62 5.95 14.03
N GLY A 224 6.27 5.86 12.74
CA GLY A 224 5.04 6.43 12.20
C GLY A 224 3.82 5.61 12.64
N GLU A 225 2.67 6.27 12.80
CA GLU A 225 1.41 5.61 13.08
C GLU A 225 0.64 5.28 11.79
N ILE A 226 -0.06 4.15 11.76
CA ILE A 226 -0.78 3.69 10.56
C ILE A 226 -1.81 4.71 10.06
N GLY A 227 -2.41 5.48 10.98
CA GLY A 227 -3.36 6.55 10.65
C GLY A 227 -2.72 7.70 9.88
N GLU A 228 -1.45 8.05 10.17
CA GLU A 228 -0.73 9.10 9.42
C GLU A 228 -0.52 8.69 7.96
N PHE A 229 -0.18 7.42 7.74
CA PHE A 229 -0.04 6.86 6.39
C PHE A 229 -1.38 6.77 5.67
N GLY A 230 -2.43 6.32 6.37
CA GLY A 230 -3.79 6.25 5.83
C GLY A 230 -4.33 7.61 5.43
N PHE A 231 -4.09 8.65 6.24
CA PHE A 231 -4.49 10.02 5.92
C PHE A 231 -3.82 10.54 4.64
N ALA A 232 -2.52 10.29 4.48
CA ALA A 232 -1.80 10.64 3.24
C ALA A 232 -2.38 9.91 2.02
N CYS A 233 -2.73 8.62 2.16
CA CYS A 233 -3.40 7.86 1.11
C CYS A 233 -4.75 8.48 0.73
N ALA A 234 -5.61 8.78 1.71
CA ALA A 234 -6.92 9.38 1.47
C ALA A 234 -6.81 10.76 0.80
N TRP A 235 -5.85 11.59 1.21
CA TRP A 235 -5.56 12.85 0.57
C TRP A 235 -5.15 12.68 -0.90
N MET A 236 -4.26 11.73 -1.22
CA MET A 236 -3.85 11.41 -2.59
C MET A 236 -5.03 10.91 -3.44
N CYS A 237 -6.05 10.34 -2.83
CA CYS A 237 -7.27 9.86 -3.49
C CYS A 237 -8.35 10.94 -3.63
N SER A 238 -8.18 12.12 -3.02
CA SER A 238 -9.19 13.18 -3.04
C SER A 238 -9.51 13.69 -4.45
N ALA A 239 -10.68 14.28 -4.63
CA ALA A 239 -11.03 14.99 -5.86
C ALA A 239 -10.10 16.19 -6.12
N HIS A 240 -9.52 16.76 -5.06
CA HIS A 240 -8.66 17.94 -5.09
C HIS A 240 -7.19 17.62 -5.45
N SER A 241 -6.79 16.35 -5.46
CA SER A 241 -5.42 15.92 -5.82
C SER A 241 -5.24 15.58 -7.30
N GLY A 242 -6.17 15.96 -8.17
CA GLY A 242 -6.16 15.61 -9.60
C GLY A 242 -4.94 16.10 -10.39
N TYR A 243 -4.18 17.08 -9.87
CA TYR A 243 -2.93 17.56 -10.48
C TYR A 243 -1.68 16.84 -9.96
N LEU A 244 -1.84 15.92 -9.00
CA LEU A 244 -0.79 15.08 -8.44
C LEU A 244 -0.81 13.71 -9.15
N THR A 245 0.10 13.48 -10.10
CA THR A 245 0.23 12.18 -10.79
C THR A 245 1.67 11.86 -11.13
N GLY A 246 2.02 10.58 -11.19
CA GLY A 246 3.38 10.10 -11.45
C GLY A 246 4.36 10.35 -10.30
N GLN A 247 3.88 10.68 -9.11
CA GLN A 247 4.70 11.00 -7.95
C GLN A 247 4.92 9.80 -7.04
N ASN A 248 6.04 9.83 -6.31
CA ASN A 248 6.40 8.85 -5.28
C ASN A 248 6.60 9.60 -3.97
N ILE A 249 5.54 9.64 -3.16
CA ILE A 249 5.54 10.38 -1.88
C ILE A 249 6.07 9.48 -0.78
N LEU A 250 7.16 9.90 -0.17
CA LEU A 250 7.81 9.21 0.94
C LEU A 250 7.28 9.75 2.27
N ILE A 251 6.79 8.84 3.13
CA ILE A 251 6.36 9.14 4.49
C ILE A 251 7.25 8.34 5.43
N ASP A 252 8.29 8.97 5.97
CA ASP A 252 9.34 8.26 6.72
C ASP A 252 9.89 9.03 7.93
N GLY A 253 9.27 10.14 8.31
CA GLY A 253 9.72 10.97 9.43
C GLY A 253 11.07 11.67 9.17
N GLY A 254 11.46 11.85 7.90
CA GLY A 254 12.70 12.50 7.52
C GLY A 254 13.94 11.60 7.54
N SER A 255 13.76 10.28 7.58
CA SER A 255 14.88 9.32 7.61
C SER A 255 15.69 9.32 6.32
N PHE A 256 15.06 9.63 5.19
CA PHE A 256 15.73 9.73 3.90
C PHE A 256 16.44 11.07 3.76
N ASN A 257 17.76 11.05 3.77
CA ASN A 257 18.59 12.24 3.73
C ASN A 257 18.95 12.61 2.28
N SER A 258 17.97 13.14 1.53
CA SER A 258 18.16 13.67 0.19
C SER A 258 17.16 14.78 -0.13
N THR A 259 17.47 15.61 -1.10
CA THR A 259 16.59 16.67 -1.61
C THR A 259 15.77 16.22 -2.83
N THR A 260 15.97 14.99 -3.33
CA THR A 260 15.33 14.46 -4.55
C THR A 260 14.75 13.07 -4.33
#